data_129d88fddcaa3205b38ce64f1f07f205
#
_entry.id   129d88fddcaa3205b38ce64f1f07f205
#
_cell.length_a   1.000
_cell.length_b   1.000
_cell.length_c   1.000
_cell.angle_alpha   90.00
_cell.angle_beta   90.00
_cell.angle_gamma   90.00
#
_symmetry.space_group_name_H-M   'P 1'
#
loop_
_entity.id
_entity.type
_entity.pdbx_description
1 polymer ?
#
loop_
_entity_poly.entity_id
_entity_poly.type
_entity_poly.pdbx_seq_one_letter_code
_entity_poly.pdbx_strand_id
1 'polypeptide(L)'
;SMLTAYDYPTAVLQDRVGIDIVFVGDSVGTNVLGYRSSQEVKMADMLHHTRAVRRGVESAFLLVDMPFMSYQVSVEAALTNAGRLVQEAGAEGVKLEGGTRILPQIEAIVKAGIPVMGHLGFTPQSHSHDLYLFSDRRGTVTRVQGKGPRGAATLIEEARRLQDTGIFGLVLEEVTEEA
;
A
#
# COMPACT_ATOMS: atom_id res chain seq x y z
N SER A 1 13.30 -6.29 6.39
CA SER A 1 13.07 -6.67 4.97
C SER A 1 11.57 -6.82 4.70
N MET A 2 11.12 -6.45 3.47
CA MET A 2 9.73 -6.61 3.03
C MET A 2 9.72 -7.13 1.59
N LEU A 3 8.93 -8.19 1.34
CA LEU A 3 8.74 -8.74 0.01
C LEU A 3 7.26 -8.98 -0.29
N THR A 4 6.89 -8.80 -1.56
CA THR A 4 5.52 -9.00 -2.03
C THR A 4 5.23 -10.47 -2.34
N ALA A 5 4.06 -10.96 -1.89
CA ALA A 5 3.51 -12.26 -2.24
C ALA A 5 2.03 -12.15 -2.58
N TYR A 6 1.57 -12.98 -3.53
CA TYR A 6 0.17 -12.99 -3.96
C TYR A 6 -0.48 -14.38 -3.80
N ASP A 7 0.28 -15.38 -3.40
CA ASP A 7 -0.17 -16.77 -3.31
C ASP A 7 0.48 -17.51 -2.14
N TYR A 8 -0.07 -18.69 -1.85
CA TYR A 8 0.37 -19.54 -0.76
C TYR A 8 1.83 -20.01 -0.91
N PRO A 9 2.28 -20.60 -2.04
CA PRO A 9 3.64 -21.15 -2.11
C PRO A 9 4.71 -20.05 -2.00
N THR A 10 4.49 -18.87 -2.58
CA THR A 10 5.41 -17.74 -2.44
C THR A 10 5.51 -17.28 -0.99
N ALA A 11 4.37 -17.17 -0.30
CA ALA A 11 4.32 -16.80 1.11
C ALA A 11 5.10 -17.79 2.00
N VAL A 12 4.91 -19.09 1.80
CA VAL A 12 5.66 -20.14 2.52
C VAL A 12 7.16 -19.99 2.35
N LEU A 13 7.62 -19.72 1.13
CA LEU A 13 9.05 -19.56 0.86
C LEU A 13 9.61 -18.31 1.55
N GLN A 14 8.90 -17.18 1.47
CA GLN A 14 9.32 -15.93 2.11
C GLN A 14 9.36 -16.05 3.64
N ASP A 15 8.35 -16.67 4.24
CA ASP A 15 8.30 -16.86 5.69
C ASP A 15 9.44 -17.76 6.18
N ARG A 16 9.72 -18.86 5.47
CA ARG A 16 10.82 -19.80 5.78
C ARG A 16 12.21 -19.20 5.71
N VAL A 17 12.44 -18.24 4.81
CA VAL A 17 13.75 -17.55 4.72
C VAL A 17 13.87 -16.37 5.67
N GLY A 18 12.86 -16.10 6.49
CA GLY A 18 12.90 -15.11 7.56
C GLY A 18 12.71 -13.66 7.08
N ILE A 19 11.85 -13.43 6.11
CA ILE A 19 11.42 -12.07 5.72
C ILE A 19 10.61 -11.47 6.86
N ASP A 20 10.89 -10.21 7.24
CA ASP A 20 10.20 -9.55 8.36
C ASP A 20 8.74 -9.22 8.04
N ILE A 21 8.47 -8.79 6.80
CA ILE A 21 7.13 -8.40 6.34
C ILE A 21 6.83 -9.09 5.01
N VAL A 22 5.77 -9.90 4.98
CA VAL A 22 5.16 -10.39 3.74
C VAL A 22 4.05 -9.43 3.35
N PHE A 23 4.10 -8.94 2.13
CA PHE A 23 3.24 -7.85 1.68
C PHE A 23 2.31 -8.30 0.54
N VAL A 24 1.00 -8.11 0.71
CA VAL A 24 0.02 -8.31 -0.36
C VAL A 24 -0.31 -6.95 -0.97
N GLY A 25 0.35 -6.63 -2.07
CA GLY A 25 0.18 -5.36 -2.78
C GLY A 25 -0.99 -5.37 -3.76
N ASP A 26 -1.62 -4.22 -4.02
CA ASP A 26 -2.62 -4.05 -5.07
C ASP A 26 -2.01 -4.15 -6.49
N SER A 27 -0.68 -4.15 -6.59
CA SER A 27 0.06 -4.58 -7.78
C SER A 27 -0.28 -6.02 -8.23
N VAL A 28 -1.00 -6.81 -7.42
CA VAL A 28 -1.63 -8.06 -7.84
C VAL A 28 -2.48 -7.88 -9.10
N GLY A 29 -3.13 -6.74 -9.24
CA GLY A 29 -3.93 -6.39 -10.42
C GLY A 29 -3.12 -6.49 -11.72
N THR A 30 -2.00 -5.80 -11.76
CA THR A 30 -1.15 -5.75 -12.97
C THR A 30 -0.26 -6.98 -13.12
N ASN A 31 0.23 -7.54 -12.01
CA ASN A 31 1.23 -8.61 -12.05
C ASN A 31 0.63 -10.03 -12.17
N VAL A 32 -0.61 -10.21 -11.69
CA VAL A 32 -1.24 -11.55 -11.61
C VAL A 32 -2.58 -11.57 -12.35
N LEU A 33 -3.43 -10.56 -12.17
CA LEU A 33 -4.79 -10.57 -12.72
C LEU A 33 -4.88 -10.01 -14.15
N GLY A 34 -3.80 -9.38 -14.65
CA GLY A 34 -3.74 -8.82 -16.01
C GLY A 34 -4.54 -7.53 -16.17
N TYR A 35 -4.84 -6.84 -15.09
CA TYR A 35 -5.48 -5.52 -15.14
C TYR A 35 -4.51 -4.47 -15.69
N ARG A 36 -5.05 -3.39 -16.21
CA ARG A 36 -4.23 -2.29 -16.77
C ARG A 36 -3.70 -1.34 -15.69
N SER A 37 -4.34 -1.32 -14.53
CA SER A 37 -4.02 -0.44 -13.42
C SER A 37 -4.38 -1.09 -12.09
N SER A 38 -3.65 -0.73 -11.03
CA SER A 38 -4.00 -1.11 -9.65
C SER A 38 -5.36 -0.52 -9.20
N GLN A 39 -5.84 0.55 -9.86
CA GLN A 39 -7.17 1.11 -9.61
C GLN A 39 -8.33 0.16 -9.94
N GLU A 40 -8.10 -0.87 -10.75
CA GLU A 40 -9.12 -1.87 -11.08
C GLU A 40 -9.31 -2.93 -9.97
N VAL A 41 -8.34 -3.05 -9.06
CA VAL A 41 -8.36 -4.02 -7.95
C VAL A 41 -9.47 -3.68 -6.96
N LYS A 42 -10.23 -4.70 -6.57
CA LYS A 42 -11.34 -4.57 -5.62
C LYS A 42 -10.99 -5.17 -4.26
N MET A 43 -11.75 -4.78 -3.24
CA MET A 43 -11.64 -5.41 -1.90
C MET A 43 -11.75 -6.93 -1.96
N ALA A 44 -12.57 -7.48 -2.87
CA ALA A 44 -12.72 -8.93 -3.03
C ALA A 44 -11.42 -9.61 -3.49
N ASP A 45 -10.68 -8.96 -4.40
CA ASP A 45 -9.39 -9.47 -4.88
C ASP A 45 -8.37 -9.46 -3.75
N MET A 46 -8.27 -8.34 -3.02
CA MET A 46 -7.37 -8.22 -1.88
C MET A 46 -7.66 -9.25 -0.78
N LEU A 47 -8.94 -9.44 -0.44
CA LEU A 47 -9.36 -10.46 0.53
C LEU A 47 -9.00 -11.87 0.04
N HIS A 48 -9.19 -12.17 -1.25
CA HIS A 48 -8.87 -13.48 -1.84
C HIS A 48 -7.37 -13.78 -1.71
N HIS A 49 -6.53 -12.89 -2.21
CA HIS A 49 -5.08 -13.08 -2.20
C HIS A 49 -4.50 -13.05 -0.79
N THR A 50 -4.99 -12.18 0.08
CA THR A 50 -4.57 -12.12 1.49
C THR A 50 -4.86 -13.42 2.21
N ARG A 51 -6.03 -14.04 2.02
CA ARG A 51 -6.36 -15.34 2.60
C ARG A 51 -5.43 -16.45 2.11
N ALA A 52 -5.02 -16.40 0.85
CA ALA A 52 -4.07 -17.36 0.29
C ALA A 52 -2.69 -17.20 0.93
N VAL A 53 -2.18 -15.97 1.00
CA VAL A 53 -0.89 -15.63 1.61
C VAL A 53 -0.90 -15.94 3.11
N ARG A 54 -1.96 -15.59 3.85
CA ARG A 54 -2.07 -15.85 5.29
C ARG A 54 -1.85 -17.30 5.67
N ARG A 55 -2.32 -18.24 4.84
CA ARG A 55 -2.11 -19.67 5.10
C ARG A 55 -0.64 -20.11 4.99
N GLY A 56 0.19 -19.32 4.34
CA GLY A 56 1.62 -19.60 4.17
C GLY A 56 2.54 -18.80 5.09
N VAL A 57 2.01 -17.83 5.84
CA VAL A 57 2.79 -16.97 6.74
C VAL A 57 2.55 -17.43 8.19
N GLU A 58 3.61 -17.79 8.91
CA GLU A 58 3.55 -18.20 10.31
C GLU A 58 4.24 -17.19 11.24
N SER A 59 5.36 -16.60 10.79
CA SER A 59 6.24 -15.77 11.60
C SER A 59 6.34 -14.32 11.13
N ALA A 60 6.29 -14.07 9.82
CA ALA A 60 6.39 -12.74 9.26
C ALA A 60 5.15 -11.91 9.53
N PHE A 61 5.32 -10.59 9.61
CA PHE A 61 4.19 -9.66 9.70
C PHE A 61 3.47 -9.56 8.35
N LEU A 62 2.14 -9.81 8.33
CA LEU A 62 1.34 -9.77 7.11
C LEU A 62 0.74 -8.38 6.90
N LEU A 63 1.32 -7.63 5.96
CA LEU A 63 0.88 -6.31 5.54
C LEU A 63 0.05 -6.41 4.25
N VAL A 64 -1.03 -5.62 4.15
CA VAL A 64 -1.94 -5.67 2.99
C VAL A 64 -2.29 -4.27 2.51
N ASP A 65 -2.27 -4.06 1.19
CA ASP A 65 -2.77 -2.81 0.61
C ASP A 65 -4.28 -2.67 0.74
N MET A 66 -4.70 -1.47 1.10
CA MET A 66 -6.08 -1.06 0.89
C MET A 66 -6.25 -0.61 -0.57
N PRO A 67 -7.11 -1.28 -1.38
CA PRO A 67 -7.24 -0.95 -2.79
C PRO A 67 -7.91 0.40 -3.01
N PHE A 68 -7.74 0.96 -4.21
CA PHE A 68 -8.34 2.23 -4.60
C PHE A 68 -9.85 2.29 -4.32
N MET A 69 -10.33 3.42 -3.82
CA MET A 69 -11.70 3.70 -3.39
C MET A 69 -12.20 2.89 -2.18
N SER A 70 -11.34 2.11 -1.53
CA SER A 70 -11.71 1.43 -0.28
C SER A 70 -11.57 2.31 0.96
N TYR A 71 -10.80 3.41 0.88
CA TYR A 71 -10.54 4.32 2.00
C TYR A 71 -10.70 5.80 1.67
N GLN A 72 -10.72 6.17 0.39
CA GLN A 72 -10.82 7.58 -0.02
C GLN A 72 -12.24 8.16 0.16
N VAL A 73 -13.25 7.30 0.21
CA VAL A 73 -14.68 7.70 0.24
C VAL A 73 -15.05 8.39 1.54
N SER A 74 -14.68 7.79 2.67
CA SER A 74 -14.92 8.33 4.02
C SER A 74 -14.04 7.65 5.06
N VAL A 75 -13.98 8.23 6.26
CA VAL A 75 -13.27 7.64 7.41
C VAL A 75 -13.92 6.31 7.82
N GLU A 76 -15.25 6.24 7.83
CA GLU A 76 -15.99 5.03 8.17
C GLU A 76 -15.75 3.90 7.17
N ALA A 77 -15.70 4.23 5.87
CA ALA A 77 -15.39 3.26 4.82
C ALA A 77 -13.95 2.72 4.99
N ALA A 78 -13.00 3.60 5.26
CA ALA A 78 -11.61 3.23 5.51
C ALA A 78 -11.48 2.27 6.71
N LEU A 79 -12.08 2.62 7.84
CA LEU A 79 -12.07 1.80 9.04
C LEU A 79 -12.75 0.44 8.83
N THR A 80 -13.92 0.44 8.18
CA THR A 80 -14.66 -0.79 7.86
C THR A 80 -13.84 -1.72 6.97
N ASN A 81 -13.23 -1.20 5.90
CA ASN A 81 -12.47 -2.02 4.96
C ASN A 81 -11.13 -2.50 5.55
N ALA A 82 -10.45 -1.69 6.35
CA ALA A 82 -9.28 -2.13 7.12
C ALA A 82 -9.66 -3.27 8.09
N GLY A 83 -10.76 -3.11 8.82
CA GLY A 83 -11.29 -4.15 9.71
C GLY A 83 -11.60 -5.46 8.96
N ARG A 84 -12.14 -5.38 7.75
CA ARG A 84 -12.41 -6.56 6.92
C ARG A 84 -11.13 -7.31 6.52
N LEU A 85 -10.06 -6.58 6.15
CA LEU A 85 -8.77 -7.23 5.84
C LEU A 85 -8.21 -7.98 7.05
N VAL A 86 -8.35 -7.42 8.24
CA VAL A 86 -7.92 -8.06 9.48
C VAL A 86 -8.81 -9.26 9.82
N GLN A 87 -10.12 -9.06 9.89
CA GLN A 87 -11.07 -10.07 10.41
C GLN A 87 -11.32 -11.21 9.42
N GLU A 88 -11.48 -10.88 8.12
CA GLU A 88 -11.86 -11.87 7.11
C GLU A 88 -10.65 -12.54 6.44
N ALA A 89 -9.48 -11.87 6.42
CA ALA A 89 -8.32 -12.34 5.69
C ALA A 89 -7.06 -12.54 6.55
N GLY A 90 -7.08 -12.10 7.82
CA GLY A 90 -5.99 -12.28 8.76
C GLY A 90 -4.80 -11.36 8.53
N ALA A 91 -5.01 -10.19 7.92
CA ALA A 91 -4.00 -9.15 7.86
C ALA A 91 -3.62 -8.67 9.27
N GLU A 92 -2.35 -8.32 9.47
CA GLU A 92 -1.86 -7.78 10.75
C GLU A 92 -1.68 -6.27 10.69
N GLY A 93 -1.60 -5.71 9.47
CA GLY A 93 -1.58 -4.28 9.21
C GLY A 93 -2.03 -3.96 7.80
N VAL A 94 -2.27 -2.68 7.54
CA VAL A 94 -2.70 -2.20 6.23
C VAL A 94 -1.79 -1.09 5.70
N LYS A 95 -1.66 -0.99 4.37
CA LYS A 95 -0.95 0.13 3.73
C LYS A 95 -1.95 1.01 2.97
N LEU A 96 -1.75 2.33 3.07
CA LEU A 96 -2.56 3.35 2.40
C LEU A 96 -1.65 4.33 1.66
N GLU A 97 -2.07 4.74 0.46
CA GLU A 97 -1.36 5.71 -0.36
C GLU A 97 -1.93 7.13 -0.19
N GLY A 98 -1.04 8.08 -0.04
CA GLY A 98 -1.33 9.51 0.03
C GLY A 98 -0.78 10.15 1.30
N GLY A 99 -0.55 11.45 1.21
CA GLY A 99 -0.06 12.26 2.32
C GLY A 99 -1.20 12.87 3.13
N THR A 100 -1.22 14.20 3.21
CA THR A 100 -2.18 14.96 4.02
C THR A 100 -3.65 14.71 3.69
N ARG A 101 -3.95 14.23 2.48
CA ARG A 101 -5.33 13.97 2.02
C ARG A 101 -6.06 12.87 2.79
N ILE A 102 -5.32 11.93 3.38
CA ILE A 102 -5.86 10.73 4.03
C ILE A 102 -5.51 10.62 5.52
N LEU A 103 -5.01 11.69 6.13
CA LEU A 103 -4.68 11.69 7.57
C LEU A 103 -5.85 11.26 8.45
N PRO A 104 -7.10 11.77 8.27
CA PRO A 104 -8.22 11.36 9.10
C PRO A 104 -8.52 9.86 9.02
N GLN A 105 -8.35 9.25 7.85
CA GLN A 105 -8.54 7.81 7.66
C GLN A 105 -7.47 7.01 8.40
N ILE A 106 -6.21 7.41 8.25
CA ILE A 106 -5.08 6.77 8.94
C ILE A 106 -5.25 6.87 10.45
N GLU A 107 -5.54 8.07 10.98
CA GLU A 107 -5.77 8.27 12.41
C GLU A 107 -6.89 7.36 12.95
N ALA A 108 -7.99 7.23 12.24
CA ALA A 108 -9.09 6.38 12.66
C ALA A 108 -8.69 4.89 12.71
N ILE A 109 -7.95 4.41 11.71
CA ILE A 109 -7.48 3.03 11.64
C ILE A 109 -6.46 2.75 12.76
N VAL A 110 -5.49 3.65 12.96
CA VAL A 110 -4.49 3.53 14.05
C VAL A 110 -5.17 3.55 15.42
N LYS A 111 -6.12 4.47 15.65
CA LYS A 111 -6.90 4.54 16.90
C LYS A 111 -7.73 3.28 17.17
N ALA A 112 -8.14 2.57 16.13
CA ALA A 112 -8.81 1.27 16.27
C ALA A 112 -7.86 0.12 16.59
N GLY A 113 -6.54 0.37 16.65
CA GLY A 113 -5.53 -0.62 16.98
C GLY A 113 -5.00 -1.43 15.80
N ILE A 114 -5.28 -1.00 14.56
CA ILE A 114 -4.75 -1.63 13.35
C ILE A 114 -3.47 -0.90 12.93
N PRO A 115 -2.31 -1.59 12.84
CA PRO A 115 -1.07 -0.99 12.37
C PRO A 115 -1.19 -0.48 10.93
N VAL A 116 -0.69 0.73 10.68
CA VAL A 116 -0.74 1.36 9.36
C VAL A 116 0.66 1.66 8.85
N MET A 117 0.92 1.32 7.59
CA MET A 117 2.06 1.80 6.81
C MET A 117 1.58 2.87 5.83
N GLY A 118 2.24 4.04 5.84
CA GLY A 118 2.00 5.11 4.87
C GLY A 118 2.73 4.85 3.55
N HIS A 119 2.37 5.61 2.50
CA HIS A 119 3.05 5.56 1.21
C HIS A 119 3.04 6.94 0.57
N LEU A 120 4.22 7.49 0.31
CA LEU A 120 4.47 8.77 -0.36
C LEU A 120 5.37 8.60 -1.58
N GLY A 121 5.50 9.66 -2.33
CA GLY A 121 6.23 9.67 -3.58
C GLY A 121 5.31 9.37 -4.75
N PHE A 122 5.69 8.46 -5.61
CA PHE A 122 4.81 7.95 -6.65
C PHE A 122 3.75 7.04 -6.00
N THR A 123 2.49 7.42 -6.14
CA THR A 123 1.34 6.69 -5.58
C THR A 123 0.44 6.23 -6.71
N PRO A 124 0.57 4.98 -7.20
CA PRO A 124 -0.14 4.46 -8.38
C PRO A 124 -1.65 4.68 -8.35
N GLN A 125 -2.29 4.52 -7.19
CA GLN A 125 -3.73 4.74 -7.02
C GLN A 125 -4.18 6.18 -7.28
N SER A 126 -3.29 7.16 -7.16
CA SER A 126 -3.60 8.58 -7.33
C SER A 126 -3.35 9.09 -8.75
N HIS A 127 -2.79 8.26 -9.62
CA HIS A 127 -2.49 8.62 -10.99
C HIS A 127 -3.54 8.02 -11.92
N SER A 128 -4.16 8.89 -12.73
CA SER A 128 -5.16 8.44 -13.71
C SER A 128 -4.51 7.55 -14.79
N HIS A 129 -5.32 6.70 -15.39
CA HIS A 129 -5.00 5.80 -16.50
C HIS A 129 -4.22 6.48 -17.65
N ASP A 130 -4.34 7.80 -17.81
CA ASP A 130 -3.66 8.57 -18.83
C ASP A 130 -2.13 8.57 -18.71
N LEU A 131 -1.60 8.37 -17.51
CA LEU A 131 -0.15 8.24 -17.31
C LEU A 131 0.40 6.95 -17.93
N TYR A 132 -0.40 5.89 -17.98
CA TYR A 132 -0.04 4.63 -18.63
C TYR A 132 -0.15 4.71 -20.16
N LEU A 133 -0.98 5.61 -20.70
CA LEU A 133 -1.15 5.81 -22.14
C LEU A 133 0.02 6.56 -22.78
N PHE A 134 0.76 7.35 -22.02
CA PHE A 134 1.94 8.09 -22.50
C PHE A 134 3.26 7.36 -22.26
N SER A 135 3.23 6.19 -21.63
CA SER A 135 4.42 5.33 -21.59
C SER A 135 4.63 4.76 -23.00
N ASP A 136 5.83 4.96 -23.53
CA ASP A 136 6.25 4.16 -24.69
C ASP A 136 6.21 2.68 -24.26
N ARG A 137 6.17 1.77 -25.22
CA ARG A 137 6.06 0.31 -24.98
C ARG A 137 7.13 -0.28 -24.05
N ARG A 138 7.93 0.51 -23.38
CA ARG A 138 9.11 0.17 -22.59
C ARG A 138 9.12 0.67 -21.15
N GLY A 139 8.15 1.43 -20.69
CA GLY A 139 8.20 1.88 -19.30
C GLY A 139 7.13 2.88 -18.89
N THR A 140 6.74 2.76 -17.68
CA THR A 140 5.91 3.71 -16.94
C THR A 140 6.67 5.04 -16.86
N VAL A 141 6.06 6.15 -17.27
CA VAL A 141 6.62 7.48 -16.98
C VAL A 141 6.36 7.76 -15.51
N THR A 142 7.25 7.28 -14.66
CA THR A 142 7.24 7.62 -13.25
C THR A 142 7.69 9.07 -13.11
N ARG A 143 6.89 9.89 -12.46
CA ARG A 143 7.33 11.22 -12.07
C ARG A 143 8.01 11.10 -10.72
N VAL A 144 9.34 11.11 -10.74
CA VAL A 144 10.14 11.20 -9.51
C VAL A 144 9.68 12.41 -8.70
N GLN A 145 9.28 12.17 -7.47
CA GLN A 145 8.77 13.16 -6.52
C GLN A 145 9.92 13.79 -5.72
N GLY A 146 9.64 14.90 -5.05
CA GLY A 146 10.65 15.54 -4.20
C GLY A 146 11.68 16.39 -4.95
N LYS A 147 11.49 16.66 -6.26
CA LYS A 147 12.45 17.44 -7.06
C LYS A 147 12.57 18.88 -6.58
N GLY A 148 13.79 19.29 -6.33
CA GLY A 148 14.16 20.63 -5.89
C GLY A 148 13.71 20.97 -4.47
N PRO A 149 14.16 22.11 -3.91
CA PRO A 149 13.95 22.43 -2.50
C PRO A 149 12.49 22.48 -2.05
N ARG A 150 11.58 22.93 -2.92
CA ARG A 150 10.14 22.95 -2.59
C ARG A 150 9.52 21.56 -2.59
N GLY A 151 9.87 20.74 -3.57
CA GLY A 151 9.36 19.37 -3.65
C GLY A 151 9.83 18.53 -2.47
N ALA A 152 11.12 18.61 -2.13
CA ALA A 152 11.69 17.94 -0.96
C ALA A 152 11.02 18.42 0.34
N ALA A 153 10.89 19.74 0.55
CA ALA A 153 10.25 20.29 1.75
C ALA A 153 8.78 19.81 1.89
N THR A 154 8.02 19.75 0.80
CA THR A 154 6.64 19.26 0.82
C THR A 154 6.60 17.77 1.23
N LEU A 155 7.45 16.95 0.65
CA LEU A 155 7.48 15.51 0.93
C LEU A 155 7.88 15.23 2.38
N ILE A 156 8.88 15.96 2.90
CA ILE A 156 9.31 15.87 4.30
C ILE A 156 8.17 16.27 5.25
N GLU A 157 7.46 17.35 4.94
CA GLU A 157 6.32 17.80 5.76
C GLU A 157 5.18 16.77 5.75
N GLU A 158 4.86 16.18 4.59
CA GLU A 158 3.86 15.11 4.50
C GLU A 158 4.29 13.87 5.29
N ALA A 159 5.56 13.48 5.21
CA ALA A 159 6.10 12.36 5.99
C ALA A 159 5.98 12.59 7.50
N ARG A 160 6.30 13.81 7.97
CA ARG A 160 6.14 14.17 9.39
C ARG A 160 4.69 14.09 9.84
N ARG A 161 3.77 14.64 9.06
CA ARG A 161 2.33 14.56 9.37
C ARG A 161 1.82 13.12 9.43
N LEU A 162 2.29 12.26 8.53
CA LEU A 162 1.98 10.84 8.59
C LEU A 162 2.55 10.20 9.87
N GLN A 163 3.80 10.50 10.21
CA GLN A 163 4.42 10.03 11.45
C GLN A 163 3.61 10.43 12.69
N ASP A 164 3.10 11.66 12.74
CA ASP A 164 2.31 12.19 13.85
C ASP A 164 0.97 11.43 14.02
N THR A 165 0.45 10.77 12.99
CA THR A 165 -0.75 9.91 13.10
C THR A 165 -0.47 8.56 13.78
N GLY A 166 0.79 8.20 13.99
CA GLY A 166 1.19 6.94 14.62
C GLY A 166 1.38 5.77 13.65
N ILE A 167 1.65 6.02 12.37
CA ILE A 167 2.06 4.97 11.44
C ILE A 167 3.34 4.29 11.92
N PHE A 168 3.47 2.97 11.68
CA PHE A 168 4.67 2.22 12.08
C PHE A 168 5.78 2.23 11.02
N GLY A 169 5.46 2.61 9.77
CA GLY A 169 6.40 2.65 8.66
C GLY A 169 5.89 3.50 7.51
N LEU A 170 6.79 3.84 6.59
CA LEU A 170 6.51 4.66 5.42
C LEU A 170 7.25 4.11 4.21
N VAL A 171 6.52 3.87 3.11
CA VAL A 171 7.11 3.59 1.80
C VAL A 171 7.35 4.92 1.09
N LEU A 172 8.54 5.07 0.51
CA LEU A 172 8.92 6.17 -0.37
C LEU A 172 9.22 5.57 -1.76
N GLU A 173 8.33 5.79 -2.73
CA GLU A 173 8.46 5.28 -4.08
C GLU A 173 8.82 6.41 -5.05
N GLU A 174 9.85 6.19 -5.90
CA GLU A 174 10.28 7.17 -6.91
C GLU A 174 10.50 8.58 -6.31
N VAL A 175 11.29 8.66 -5.26
CA VAL A 175 11.67 9.89 -4.57
C VAL A 175 13.11 10.23 -4.89
N THR A 176 13.46 11.53 -4.97
CA THR A 176 14.85 11.95 -5.15
C THR A 176 15.68 11.68 -3.90
N GLU A 177 16.98 11.42 -4.06
CA GLU A 177 17.93 11.25 -2.95
C GLU A 177 18.04 12.50 -2.04
N GLU A 178 17.62 13.65 -2.55
CA GLU A 178 17.67 14.94 -1.84
C GLU A 178 16.49 15.17 -0.89
N ALA A 179 15.46 14.31 -0.95
CA ALA A 179 14.26 14.39 -0.12
C ALA A 179 14.27 13.31 1.03
#